data_a691632a9c960a670b340fa1a543f85b
#
_entry.id   a691632a9c960a670b340fa1a543f85b
#
_cell.length_a   1.000
_cell.length_b   1.000
_cell.length_c   1.000
_cell.angle_alpha   90.00
_cell.angle_beta   90.00
_cell.angle_gamma   90.00
#
_symmetry.space_group_name_H-M   'P 1'
#
loop_
_entity.id
_entity.type
_entity.pdbx_description
1 polymer ?
#
loop_
_entity_poly.entity_id
_entity_poly.type
_entity_poly.pdbx_seq_one_letter_code
_entity_poly.pdbx_strand_id
1 'polypeptide(L)'
;MNARIIFDLDGTLIDSAPDIQNIANTSLAKIGVEPITLEETHSFIGEGIQNFIERVRKARDVSEKYQKPLVEDMTARYETAVELTVMYPGVPEALTILAQSHRLGICTNKLHRPCIAVLKHLKIDQFFQTVWGGDNPLARKPNPAPLEAAFEDLGTGLRIFIGDSEIYAETAQRAQVPFILFTQGYRKKPIEQIPHDAALDVFADLDAKIKLLLTQS
;
A
#
# COMPACT_ATOMS: atom_id res chain seq x y z
N MET A 1 -18.79 11.10 15.00
CA MET A 1 -19.14 11.09 13.56
C MET A 1 -18.57 9.84 12.95
N ASN A 2 -19.28 9.16 12.04
CA ASN A 2 -18.80 7.94 11.40
C ASN A 2 -18.08 8.31 10.08
N ALA A 3 -16.80 7.95 9.95
CA ALA A 3 -16.04 8.14 8.74
C ALA A 3 -15.82 6.80 8.00
N ARG A 4 -15.55 6.91 6.71
CA ARG A 4 -15.02 5.83 5.87
C ARG A 4 -13.53 6.07 5.69
N ILE A 5 -12.72 5.16 6.17
CA ILE A 5 -11.28 5.29 6.17
C ILE A 5 -10.70 4.20 5.27
N ILE A 6 -10.03 4.61 4.20
CA ILE A 6 -9.32 3.69 3.32
C ILE A 6 -7.82 3.83 3.59
N PHE A 7 -7.16 2.69 3.73
CA PHE A 7 -5.71 2.60 3.87
C PHE A 7 -5.08 2.06 2.58
N ASP A 8 -3.92 2.55 2.24
CA ASP A 8 -2.98 1.74 1.49
C ASP A 8 -2.37 0.66 2.40
N LEU A 9 -1.59 -0.26 1.83
CA LEU A 9 -1.07 -1.41 2.56
C LEU A 9 0.46 -1.37 2.70
N ASP A 10 1.19 -1.61 1.59
CA ASP A 10 2.66 -1.73 1.58
C ASP A 10 3.32 -0.36 1.81
N GLY A 11 4.07 -0.21 2.90
CA GLY A 11 4.66 1.07 3.33
C GLY A 11 3.74 1.94 4.18
N THR A 12 2.46 1.55 4.33
CA THR A 12 1.49 2.28 5.16
C THR A 12 1.15 1.50 6.43
N LEU A 13 0.50 0.36 6.32
CA LEU A 13 0.17 -0.50 7.48
C LEU A 13 1.27 -1.51 7.79
N ILE A 14 2.01 -1.92 6.76
CA ILE A 14 3.01 -2.99 6.84
C ILE A 14 4.31 -2.59 6.14
N ASP A 15 5.43 -3.06 6.69
CA ASP A 15 6.71 -3.14 5.98
C ASP A 15 6.82 -4.53 5.34
N SER A 16 6.57 -4.59 4.04
CA SER A 16 6.62 -5.82 3.22
C SER A 16 7.85 -5.88 2.31
N ALA A 17 8.70 -4.86 2.33
CA ALA A 17 9.87 -4.79 1.46
C ALA A 17 10.83 -5.98 1.62
N PRO A 18 11.06 -6.55 2.82
CA PRO A 18 11.91 -7.73 2.97
C PRO A 18 11.39 -8.97 2.23
N ASP A 19 10.08 -9.25 2.28
CA ASP A 19 9.48 -10.36 1.51
C ASP A 19 9.54 -10.10 0.01
N ILE A 20 9.22 -8.87 -0.42
CA ILE A 20 9.29 -8.45 -1.83
C ILE A 20 10.71 -8.61 -2.37
N GLN A 21 11.72 -8.19 -1.61
CA GLN A 21 13.14 -8.37 -1.94
C GLN A 21 13.49 -9.87 -2.09
N ASN A 22 13.08 -10.68 -1.12
CA ASN A 22 13.40 -12.10 -1.10
C ASN A 22 12.84 -12.84 -2.32
N ILE A 23 11.56 -12.62 -2.67
CA ILE A 23 10.97 -13.24 -3.86
C ILE A 23 11.56 -12.70 -5.17
N ALA A 24 11.89 -11.40 -5.24
CA ALA A 24 12.55 -10.81 -6.39
C ALA A 24 13.95 -11.42 -6.61
N ASN A 25 14.76 -11.51 -5.56
CA ASN A 25 16.10 -12.08 -5.61
C ASN A 25 16.09 -13.58 -5.93
N THR A 26 15.08 -14.30 -5.43
CA THR A 26 14.86 -15.71 -5.81
C THR A 26 14.55 -15.86 -7.31
N SER A 27 13.78 -14.94 -7.88
CA SER A 27 13.45 -14.93 -9.31
C SER A 27 14.66 -14.53 -10.17
N LEU A 28 15.44 -13.54 -9.73
CA LEU A 28 16.67 -13.10 -10.42
C LEU A 28 17.74 -14.19 -10.44
N ALA A 29 17.93 -14.91 -9.35
CA ALA A 29 18.90 -16.00 -9.26
C ALA A 29 18.68 -17.11 -10.31
N LYS A 30 17.42 -17.37 -10.68
CA LYS A 30 17.09 -18.37 -11.74
C LYS A 30 17.63 -18.01 -13.12
N ILE A 31 17.86 -16.74 -13.36
CA ILE A 31 18.40 -16.23 -14.62
C ILE A 31 19.84 -15.73 -14.51
N GLY A 32 20.50 -16.02 -13.38
CA GLY A 32 21.91 -15.70 -13.14
C GLY A 32 22.18 -14.19 -12.99
N VAL A 33 21.19 -13.44 -12.46
CA VAL A 33 21.28 -11.98 -12.26
C VAL A 33 21.53 -11.66 -10.79
N GLU A 34 22.38 -10.67 -10.54
CA GLU A 34 22.73 -10.18 -9.20
C GLU A 34 21.49 -9.68 -8.41
N PRO A 35 21.45 -9.91 -7.10
CA PRO A 35 20.34 -9.52 -6.25
C PRO A 35 20.18 -8.01 -6.15
N ILE A 36 18.95 -7.55 -5.90
CA ILE A 36 18.67 -6.16 -5.50
C ILE A 36 18.81 -6.00 -3.99
N THR A 37 19.17 -4.79 -3.55
CA THR A 37 19.26 -4.43 -2.13
C THR A 37 17.87 -4.08 -1.57
N LEU A 38 17.76 -3.98 -0.23
CA LEU A 38 16.52 -3.52 0.41
C LEU A 38 16.21 -2.06 0.06
N GLU A 39 17.23 -1.21 -0.02
CA GLU A 39 17.10 0.19 -0.44
C GLU A 39 16.54 0.31 -1.86
N GLU A 40 17.09 -0.47 -2.81
CA GLU A 40 16.55 -0.55 -4.17
C GLU A 40 15.10 -1.04 -4.16
N THR A 41 14.78 -2.05 -3.33
CA THR A 41 13.43 -2.58 -3.19
C THR A 41 12.46 -1.49 -2.75
N HIS A 42 12.79 -0.73 -1.70
CA HIS A 42 11.98 0.43 -1.27
C HIS A 42 11.76 1.43 -2.41
N SER A 43 12.82 1.73 -3.18
CA SER A 43 12.72 2.69 -4.30
C SER A 43 11.86 2.19 -5.48
N PHE A 44 11.67 0.87 -5.62
CA PHE A 44 10.94 0.26 -6.72
C PHE A 44 9.46 -0.02 -6.39
N ILE A 45 9.09 -0.15 -5.10
CA ILE A 45 7.70 -0.41 -4.66
C ILE A 45 6.78 0.79 -4.95
N GLY A 46 5.47 0.54 -5.01
CA GLY A 46 4.39 1.53 -5.02
C GLY A 46 3.48 1.46 -6.25
N GLU A 47 3.98 1.05 -7.42
CA GLU A 47 3.23 1.06 -8.68
C GLU A 47 2.82 -0.34 -9.19
N GLY A 48 2.89 -1.34 -8.30
CA GLY A 48 2.54 -2.73 -8.60
C GLY A 48 3.66 -3.53 -9.27
N ILE A 49 3.44 -4.85 -9.38
CA ILE A 49 4.49 -5.83 -9.74
C ILE A 49 5.07 -5.61 -11.14
N GLN A 50 4.29 -5.15 -12.12
CA GLN A 50 4.77 -4.90 -13.48
C GLN A 50 5.86 -3.82 -13.49
N ASN A 51 5.58 -2.66 -12.85
CA ASN A 51 6.50 -1.54 -12.77
C ASN A 51 7.70 -1.88 -11.86
N PHE A 52 7.46 -2.64 -10.79
CA PHE A 52 8.54 -3.14 -9.93
C PHE A 52 9.55 -3.97 -10.74
N ILE A 53 9.11 -4.97 -11.48
CA ILE A 53 9.99 -5.81 -12.32
C ILE A 53 10.65 -5.01 -13.44
N GLU A 54 9.97 -4.05 -14.04
CA GLU A 54 10.58 -3.16 -15.03
C GLU A 54 11.76 -2.37 -14.44
N ARG A 55 11.60 -1.82 -13.23
CA ARG A 55 12.68 -1.11 -12.52
C ARG A 55 13.84 -2.03 -12.16
N VAL A 56 13.53 -3.23 -11.64
CA VAL A 56 14.55 -4.25 -11.35
C VAL A 56 15.34 -4.61 -12.60
N ARG A 57 14.66 -4.88 -13.72
CA ARG A 57 15.34 -5.19 -15.01
C ARG A 57 16.25 -4.06 -15.46
N LYS A 58 15.76 -2.82 -15.42
CA LYS A 58 16.55 -1.64 -15.80
C LYS A 58 17.78 -1.46 -14.91
N ALA A 59 17.64 -1.68 -13.61
CA ALA A 59 18.73 -1.57 -12.65
C ALA A 59 19.81 -2.66 -12.80
N ARG A 60 19.47 -3.78 -13.42
CA ARG A 60 20.37 -4.94 -13.64
C ARG A 60 20.67 -5.19 -15.13
N ASP A 61 20.33 -4.26 -16.02
CA ASP A 61 20.51 -4.38 -17.46
C ASP A 61 19.95 -5.69 -18.06
N VAL A 62 18.81 -6.14 -17.52
CA VAL A 62 18.14 -7.37 -17.94
C VAL A 62 17.20 -7.09 -19.13
N SER A 63 17.36 -7.88 -20.22
CA SER A 63 16.57 -7.76 -21.46
C SER A 63 15.07 -7.81 -21.18
N GLU A 64 14.30 -7.04 -21.98
CA GLU A 64 12.83 -6.96 -21.90
C GLU A 64 12.14 -8.33 -22.07
N LYS A 65 12.74 -9.27 -22.78
CA LYS A 65 12.22 -10.64 -22.93
C LYS A 65 11.96 -11.35 -21.60
N TYR A 66 12.62 -10.92 -20.51
CA TYR A 66 12.44 -11.46 -19.15
C TYR A 66 11.33 -10.77 -18.35
N GLN A 67 10.72 -9.68 -18.85
CA GLN A 67 9.66 -8.98 -18.14
C GLN A 67 8.52 -9.92 -17.72
N LYS A 68 7.91 -10.56 -18.70
CA LYS A 68 6.79 -11.47 -18.46
C LYS A 68 7.18 -12.69 -17.59
N PRO A 69 8.26 -13.43 -17.89
CA PRO A 69 8.70 -14.56 -17.04
C PRO A 69 8.96 -14.17 -15.57
N LEU A 70 9.61 -13.03 -15.32
CA LEU A 70 9.89 -12.57 -13.95
C LEU A 70 8.60 -12.16 -13.21
N VAL A 71 7.68 -11.48 -13.90
CA VAL A 71 6.38 -11.14 -13.32
C VAL A 71 5.59 -12.40 -12.96
N GLU A 72 5.55 -13.41 -13.83
CA GLU A 72 4.86 -14.66 -13.59
C GLU A 72 5.48 -15.43 -12.41
N ASP A 73 6.82 -15.58 -12.38
CA ASP A 73 7.52 -16.28 -11.30
C ASP A 73 7.35 -15.57 -9.95
N MET A 74 7.49 -14.25 -9.93
CA MET A 74 7.32 -13.46 -8.71
C MET A 74 5.86 -13.49 -8.22
N THR A 75 4.88 -13.39 -9.14
CA THR A 75 3.45 -13.47 -8.79
C THR A 75 3.10 -14.82 -8.16
N ALA A 76 3.62 -15.91 -8.69
CA ALA A 76 3.39 -17.26 -8.15
C ALA A 76 3.90 -17.43 -6.71
N ARG A 77 4.92 -16.66 -6.30
CA ARG A 77 5.50 -16.71 -4.94
C ARG A 77 4.83 -15.73 -3.98
N TYR A 78 4.22 -14.69 -4.51
CA TYR A 78 3.79 -13.53 -3.74
C TYR A 78 2.71 -13.86 -2.70
N GLU A 79 1.84 -14.84 -2.97
CA GLU A 79 0.79 -15.26 -2.04
C GLU A 79 1.35 -15.94 -0.76
N THR A 80 2.56 -16.51 -0.83
CA THR A 80 3.20 -17.19 0.29
C THR A 80 4.33 -16.38 0.93
N ALA A 81 4.70 -15.24 0.35
CA ALA A 81 5.76 -14.37 0.84
C ALA A 81 5.19 -13.39 1.90
N VAL A 82 5.02 -13.87 3.11
CA VAL A 82 4.40 -13.12 4.24
C VAL A 82 5.20 -13.20 5.54
N GLU A 83 6.25 -14.03 5.58
CA GLU A 83 6.97 -14.37 6.81
C GLU A 83 7.91 -13.24 7.32
N LEU A 84 8.42 -12.41 6.42
CA LEU A 84 9.31 -11.29 6.75
C LEU A 84 8.55 -9.96 6.85
N THR A 85 7.27 -9.96 6.49
CA THR A 85 6.40 -8.78 6.56
C THR A 85 5.99 -8.52 8.00
N VAL A 86 6.13 -7.28 8.44
CA VAL A 86 5.73 -6.84 9.79
C VAL A 86 4.80 -5.63 9.72
N MET A 87 3.96 -5.47 10.71
CA MET A 87 3.16 -4.24 10.88
C MET A 87 4.02 -3.10 11.41
N TYR A 88 3.75 -1.87 10.97
CA TYR A 88 4.32 -0.72 11.63
C TYR A 88 3.84 -0.62 13.08
N PRO A 89 4.69 -0.09 14.00
CA PRO A 89 4.33 0.04 15.42
C PRO A 89 3.04 0.83 15.62
N GLY A 90 2.13 0.29 16.45
CA GLY A 90 0.85 0.93 16.79
C GLY A 90 -0.29 0.65 15.81
N VAL A 91 -0.05 -0.05 14.69
CA VAL A 91 -1.11 -0.38 13.70
C VAL A 91 -2.23 -1.23 14.32
N PRO A 92 -1.97 -2.33 15.06
CA PRO A 92 -3.05 -3.15 15.63
C PRO A 92 -3.95 -2.36 16.58
N GLU A 93 -3.36 -1.53 17.44
CA GLU A 93 -4.06 -0.69 18.40
C GLU A 93 -4.92 0.36 17.69
N ALA A 94 -4.34 1.04 16.69
CA ALA A 94 -5.05 2.05 15.90
C ALA A 94 -6.25 1.44 15.16
N LEU A 95 -6.08 0.30 14.49
CA LEU A 95 -7.18 -0.40 13.81
C LEU A 95 -8.27 -0.82 14.79
N THR A 96 -7.90 -1.32 15.97
CA THR A 96 -8.85 -1.70 17.02
C THR A 96 -9.70 -0.51 17.50
N ILE A 97 -9.07 0.65 17.70
CA ILE A 97 -9.76 1.88 18.12
C ILE A 97 -10.69 2.37 17.00
N LEU A 98 -10.17 2.48 15.77
CA LEU A 98 -10.91 3.04 14.64
C LEU A 98 -12.12 2.18 14.24
N ALA A 99 -12.00 0.85 14.29
CA ALA A 99 -13.09 -0.06 13.94
C ALA A 99 -14.31 0.04 14.85
N GLN A 100 -14.20 0.66 16.05
CA GLN A 100 -15.32 0.86 16.98
C GLN A 100 -16.31 1.92 16.46
N SER A 101 -15.86 2.88 15.64
CA SER A 101 -16.68 4.04 15.25
C SER A 101 -16.60 4.39 13.78
N HIS A 102 -15.70 3.75 13.02
CA HIS A 102 -15.48 4.02 11.61
C HIS A 102 -15.60 2.73 10.77
N ARG A 103 -15.77 2.88 9.47
CA ARG A 103 -15.70 1.78 8.51
C ARG A 103 -14.34 1.83 7.81
N LEU A 104 -13.65 0.69 7.82
CA LEU A 104 -12.28 0.59 7.32
C LEU A 104 -12.23 -0.25 6.05
N GLY A 105 -11.38 0.14 5.12
CA GLY A 105 -11.10 -0.59 3.90
C GLY A 105 -9.67 -0.44 3.44
N ILE A 106 -9.28 -1.27 2.48
CA ILE A 106 -7.97 -1.24 1.82
C ILE A 106 -8.15 -0.87 0.35
N CYS A 107 -7.27 0.01 -0.16
CA CYS A 107 -7.09 0.24 -1.58
C CYS A 107 -5.59 0.26 -1.90
N THR A 108 -5.07 -0.80 -2.52
CA THR A 108 -3.63 -1.02 -2.75
C THR A 108 -3.31 -1.37 -4.19
N ASN A 109 -2.08 -1.05 -4.64
CA ASN A 109 -1.53 -1.52 -5.92
C ASN A 109 -0.97 -2.96 -5.84
N LYS A 110 -0.91 -3.56 -4.65
CA LYS A 110 -0.65 -4.98 -4.46
C LYS A 110 -1.78 -5.82 -5.05
N LEU A 111 -1.47 -6.95 -5.68
CA LEU A 111 -2.49 -7.88 -6.18
C LEU A 111 -3.41 -8.34 -5.05
N HIS A 112 -4.69 -8.59 -5.37
CA HIS A 112 -5.72 -8.89 -4.36
C HIS A 112 -5.39 -10.14 -3.53
N ARG A 113 -5.01 -11.25 -4.18
CA ARG A 113 -4.68 -12.49 -3.45
C ARG A 113 -3.51 -12.35 -2.48
N PRO A 114 -2.33 -11.83 -2.86
CA PRO A 114 -1.26 -11.52 -1.92
C PRO A 114 -1.68 -10.53 -0.81
N CYS A 115 -2.54 -9.55 -1.12
CA CYS A 115 -3.08 -8.65 -0.12
C CYS A 115 -3.88 -9.42 0.95
N ILE A 116 -4.82 -10.25 0.55
CA ILE A 116 -5.63 -11.07 1.48
C ILE A 116 -4.74 -12.03 2.28
N ALA A 117 -3.72 -12.63 1.65
CA ALA A 117 -2.81 -13.56 2.33
C ALA A 117 -2.07 -12.88 3.49
N VAL A 118 -1.48 -11.70 3.25
CA VAL A 118 -0.75 -10.96 4.28
C VAL A 118 -1.67 -10.41 5.37
N LEU A 119 -2.86 -9.92 5.04
CA LEU A 119 -3.83 -9.45 6.04
C LEU A 119 -4.23 -10.58 7.01
N LYS A 120 -4.47 -11.79 6.48
CA LYS A 120 -4.78 -12.99 7.29
C LYS A 120 -3.59 -13.44 8.13
N HIS A 121 -2.39 -13.48 7.55
CA HIS A 121 -1.16 -13.84 8.27
C HIS A 121 -0.96 -12.95 9.49
N LEU A 122 -1.15 -11.64 9.32
CA LEU A 122 -1.03 -10.64 10.37
C LEU A 122 -2.28 -10.52 11.27
N LYS A 123 -3.35 -11.29 10.99
CA LYS A 123 -4.61 -11.31 11.74
C LYS A 123 -5.29 -9.94 11.86
N ILE A 124 -5.24 -9.16 10.79
CA ILE A 124 -5.89 -7.84 10.69
C ILE A 124 -7.00 -7.79 9.62
N ASP A 125 -7.25 -8.87 8.90
CA ASP A 125 -8.27 -8.96 7.87
C ASP A 125 -9.69 -8.64 8.39
N GLN A 126 -10.00 -8.98 9.64
CA GLN A 126 -11.29 -8.74 10.27
C GLN A 126 -11.65 -7.25 10.44
N PHE A 127 -10.69 -6.33 10.37
CA PHE A 127 -10.95 -4.90 10.49
C PHE A 127 -11.51 -4.27 9.21
N PHE A 128 -11.33 -4.90 8.05
CA PHE A 128 -11.62 -4.30 6.76
C PHE A 128 -12.89 -4.88 6.12
N GLN A 129 -13.87 -4.01 5.83
CA GLN A 129 -15.13 -4.39 5.17
C GLN A 129 -14.97 -4.48 3.65
N THR A 130 -13.94 -3.85 3.07
CA THR A 130 -13.64 -3.93 1.64
C THR A 130 -12.14 -3.95 1.41
N VAL A 131 -11.71 -4.66 0.35
CA VAL A 131 -10.30 -4.75 -0.06
C VAL A 131 -10.21 -4.66 -1.58
N TRP A 132 -9.61 -3.59 -2.08
CA TRP A 132 -9.36 -3.34 -3.50
C TRP A 132 -7.88 -3.53 -3.81
N GLY A 133 -7.55 -4.60 -4.54
CA GLY A 133 -6.20 -4.91 -5.01
C GLY A 133 -5.88 -4.29 -6.36
N GLY A 134 -4.61 -4.29 -6.74
CA GLY A 134 -4.11 -3.69 -7.99
C GLY A 134 -4.45 -4.45 -9.28
N ASP A 135 -5.11 -5.59 -9.19
CA ASP A 135 -5.64 -6.39 -10.30
C ASP A 135 -7.16 -6.21 -10.48
N ASN A 136 -7.76 -5.20 -9.83
CA ASN A 136 -9.15 -4.83 -10.04
C ASN A 136 -9.39 -4.36 -11.50
N PRO A 137 -10.65 -4.46 -12.01
CA PRO A 137 -10.93 -4.16 -13.42
C PRO A 137 -10.94 -2.66 -13.76
N LEU A 138 -10.96 -1.76 -12.75
CA LEU A 138 -11.10 -0.33 -13.00
C LEU A 138 -9.79 0.33 -13.44
N ALA A 139 -8.78 0.25 -12.60
CA ALA A 139 -7.44 0.80 -12.83
C ALA A 139 -6.54 0.57 -11.62
N ARG A 140 -5.32 1.17 -11.65
CA ARG A 140 -4.41 1.25 -10.50
C ARG A 140 -4.21 2.70 -10.09
N LYS A 141 -3.89 2.93 -8.82
CA LYS A 141 -3.45 4.24 -8.34
C LYS A 141 -2.22 4.70 -9.16
N PRO A 142 -2.16 5.96 -9.61
CA PRO A 142 -2.90 7.14 -9.14
C PRO A 142 -4.27 7.40 -9.80
N ASN A 143 -4.85 6.45 -10.55
CA ASN A 143 -6.25 6.60 -10.98
C ASN A 143 -7.17 6.54 -9.74
N PRO A 144 -8.14 7.50 -9.58
CA PRO A 144 -8.97 7.57 -8.40
C PRO A 144 -10.06 6.48 -8.35
N ALA A 145 -10.44 5.89 -9.48
CA ALA A 145 -11.59 4.99 -9.58
C ALA A 145 -11.58 3.82 -8.56
N PRO A 146 -10.45 3.11 -8.28
CA PRO A 146 -10.44 2.07 -7.26
C PRO A 146 -10.66 2.62 -5.84
N LEU A 147 -10.17 3.82 -5.56
CA LEU A 147 -10.36 4.47 -4.25
C LEU A 147 -11.82 4.90 -4.07
N GLU A 148 -12.44 5.46 -5.11
CA GLU A 148 -13.85 5.83 -5.12
C GLU A 148 -14.76 4.61 -4.90
N ALA A 149 -14.52 3.52 -5.64
CA ALA A 149 -15.25 2.26 -5.47
C ALA A 149 -15.08 1.66 -4.06
N ALA A 150 -13.87 1.71 -3.49
CA ALA A 150 -13.65 1.28 -2.12
C ALA A 150 -14.46 2.12 -1.10
N PHE A 151 -14.61 3.43 -1.34
CA PHE A 151 -15.49 4.27 -0.52
C PHE A 151 -16.98 3.96 -0.73
N GLU A 152 -17.42 3.64 -1.94
CA GLU A 152 -18.79 3.24 -2.22
C GLU A 152 -19.16 1.95 -1.47
N ASP A 153 -18.31 0.94 -1.46
CA ASP A 153 -18.51 -0.29 -0.68
C ASP A 153 -18.72 -0.03 0.81
N LEU A 154 -18.07 1.00 1.34
CA LEU A 154 -18.22 1.41 2.74
C LEU A 154 -19.49 2.25 2.99
N GLY A 155 -20.29 2.55 1.96
CA GLY A 155 -21.55 3.28 2.04
C GLY A 155 -21.39 4.78 2.26
N THR A 156 -22.11 5.40 3.20
CA THR A 156 -22.12 6.85 3.42
C THR A 156 -21.27 7.29 4.61
N GLY A 157 -20.78 8.53 4.63
CA GLY A 157 -19.96 9.13 5.68
C GLY A 157 -18.81 9.95 5.10
N LEU A 158 -18.11 10.68 5.96
CA LEU A 158 -16.92 11.44 5.58
C LEU A 158 -15.81 10.48 5.09
N ARG A 159 -15.02 10.91 4.12
CA ARG A 159 -13.99 10.09 3.46
C ARG A 159 -12.60 10.54 3.93
N ILE A 160 -11.73 9.59 4.24
CA ILE A 160 -10.32 9.84 4.54
C ILE A 160 -9.50 8.73 3.89
N PHE A 161 -8.41 9.11 3.19
CA PHE A 161 -7.44 8.17 2.64
C PHE A 161 -6.10 8.31 3.38
N ILE A 162 -5.47 7.17 3.69
CA ILE A 162 -4.20 7.12 4.39
C ILE A 162 -3.20 6.33 3.55
N GLY A 163 -2.04 6.91 3.31
CA GLY A 163 -0.97 6.30 2.51
C GLY A 163 0.37 6.94 2.79
N ASP A 164 1.45 6.39 2.23
CA ASP A 164 2.82 6.77 2.56
C ASP A 164 3.58 7.50 1.44
N SER A 165 2.98 7.68 0.26
CA SER A 165 3.74 8.15 -0.90
C SER A 165 3.02 9.19 -1.76
N GLU A 166 3.79 9.83 -2.65
CA GLU A 166 3.31 10.79 -3.63
C GLU A 166 2.22 10.23 -4.57
N ILE A 167 2.25 8.91 -4.86
CA ILE A 167 1.24 8.26 -5.70
C ILE A 167 -0.12 8.29 -5.02
N TYR A 168 -0.14 8.10 -3.71
CA TYR A 168 -1.39 8.08 -2.93
C TYR A 168 -1.90 9.48 -2.66
N ALA A 169 -1.00 10.45 -2.44
CA ALA A 169 -1.36 11.85 -2.40
C ALA A 169 -2.02 12.31 -3.72
N GLU A 170 -1.45 11.95 -4.87
CA GLU A 170 -2.04 12.23 -6.18
C GLU A 170 -3.41 11.53 -6.36
N THR A 171 -3.54 10.30 -5.89
CA THR A 171 -4.82 9.57 -5.92
C THR A 171 -5.88 10.31 -5.10
N ALA A 172 -5.54 10.73 -3.88
CA ALA A 172 -6.42 11.49 -3.00
C ALA A 172 -6.87 12.83 -3.60
N GLN A 173 -5.92 13.57 -4.18
CA GLN A 173 -6.22 14.83 -4.88
C GLN A 173 -7.20 14.63 -6.04
N ARG A 174 -6.98 13.60 -6.88
CA ARG A 174 -7.87 13.27 -8.00
C ARG A 174 -9.26 12.84 -7.56
N ALA A 175 -9.35 12.14 -6.42
CA ALA A 175 -10.61 11.72 -5.80
C ALA A 175 -11.26 12.82 -4.94
N GLN A 176 -10.58 13.96 -4.73
CA GLN A 176 -11.00 15.03 -3.83
C GLN A 176 -11.32 14.52 -2.41
N VAL A 177 -10.37 13.77 -1.84
CA VAL A 177 -10.50 13.13 -0.53
C VAL A 177 -9.36 13.64 0.38
N PRO A 178 -9.64 14.03 1.63
CA PRO A 178 -8.60 14.34 2.61
C PRO A 178 -7.59 13.20 2.74
N PHE A 179 -6.31 13.57 2.76
CA PHE A 179 -5.19 12.62 2.76
C PHE A 179 -4.31 12.78 4.00
N ILE A 180 -4.10 11.69 4.72
CA ILE A 180 -3.10 11.59 5.79
C ILE A 180 -1.87 10.88 5.24
N LEU A 181 -0.74 11.58 5.25
CA LEU A 181 0.54 11.03 4.82
C LEU A 181 1.25 10.33 5.99
N PHE A 182 1.41 9.00 5.93
CA PHE A 182 2.30 8.28 6.83
C PHE A 182 3.76 8.50 6.42
N THR A 183 4.58 9.02 7.32
CA THR A 183 5.91 9.54 6.98
C THR A 183 7.04 8.50 7.02
N GLN A 184 6.78 7.32 7.61
CA GLN A 184 7.80 6.28 7.81
C GLN A 184 7.80 5.19 6.71
N GLY A 185 6.98 5.37 5.65
CA GLY A 185 6.86 4.40 4.55
C GLY A 185 7.89 4.59 3.42
N TYR A 186 7.49 4.26 2.19
CA TYR A 186 8.37 4.13 1.01
C TYR A 186 8.38 5.35 0.09
N ARG A 187 7.96 6.54 0.57
CA ARG A 187 7.98 7.77 -0.23
C ARG A 187 9.37 8.04 -0.80
N LYS A 188 9.39 8.66 -1.98
CA LYS A 188 10.62 9.05 -2.68
C LYS A 188 10.88 10.55 -2.60
N LYS A 189 9.83 11.34 -2.33
CA LYS A 189 9.92 12.80 -2.20
C LYS A 189 10.01 13.21 -0.73
N PRO A 190 10.62 14.36 -0.43
CA PRO A 190 10.50 15.02 0.88
C PRO A 190 9.02 15.26 1.23
N ILE A 191 8.70 15.22 2.53
CA ILE A 191 7.32 15.38 3.04
C ILE A 191 6.69 16.68 2.51
N GLU A 192 7.45 17.75 2.50
CA GLU A 192 7.03 19.10 2.10
C GLU A 192 6.62 19.18 0.61
N GLN A 193 7.04 18.22 -0.20
CA GLN A 193 6.70 18.13 -1.62
C GLN A 193 5.52 17.19 -1.90
N ILE A 194 5.00 16.53 -0.88
CA ILE A 194 3.86 15.61 -1.00
C ILE A 194 2.63 16.33 -0.43
N PRO A 195 1.61 16.66 -1.25
CA PRO A 195 0.39 17.29 -0.77
C PRO A 195 -0.33 16.38 0.23
N HIS A 196 -0.67 16.90 1.41
CA HIS A 196 -1.39 16.18 2.45
C HIS A 196 -2.14 17.15 3.37
N ASP A 197 -3.21 16.68 4.00
CA ASP A 197 -3.99 17.45 4.97
C ASP A 197 -3.46 17.24 6.40
N ALA A 198 -2.82 16.12 6.66
CA ALA A 198 -2.10 15.85 7.91
C ALA A 198 -0.93 14.87 7.68
N ALA A 199 0.16 15.05 8.41
CA ALA A 199 1.26 14.09 8.49
C ALA A 199 1.11 13.20 9.73
N LEU A 200 1.43 11.92 9.59
CA LEU A 200 1.37 10.88 10.61
C LEU A 200 2.73 10.21 10.75
N ASP A 201 3.41 10.42 11.87
CA ASP A 201 4.71 9.79 12.15
C ASP A 201 4.55 8.46 12.91
N VAL A 202 3.57 8.37 13.78
CA VAL A 202 3.28 7.20 14.61
C VAL A 202 1.78 6.91 14.66
N PHE A 203 1.39 5.65 14.57
CA PHE A 203 -0.02 5.25 14.51
C PHE A 203 -0.81 5.57 15.78
N ALA A 204 -0.15 5.76 16.92
CA ALA A 204 -0.78 6.20 18.16
C ALA A 204 -1.51 7.56 18.02
N ASP A 205 -1.07 8.41 17.10
CA ASP A 205 -1.66 9.75 16.87
C ASP A 205 -2.80 9.73 15.83
N LEU A 206 -3.04 8.60 15.15
CA LEU A 206 -3.94 8.54 14.02
C LEU A 206 -5.38 8.95 14.35
N ASP A 207 -5.93 8.46 15.45
CA ASP A 207 -7.30 8.79 15.88
C ASP A 207 -7.46 10.31 16.14
N ALA A 208 -6.46 10.95 16.74
CA ALA A 208 -6.44 12.39 16.96
C ALA A 208 -6.38 13.19 15.63
N LYS A 209 -5.55 12.74 14.67
CA LYS A 209 -5.47 13.35 13.34
C LYS A 209 -6.79 13.24 12.57
N ILE A 210 -7.43 12.07 12.61
CA ILE A 210 -8.74 11.85 12.00
C ILE A 210 -9.80 12.78 12.62
N LYS A 211 -9.88 12.85 13.95
CA LYS A 211 -10.82 13.75 14.64
C LYS A 211 -10.64 15.20 14.25
N LEU A 212 -9.40 15.65 14.11
CA LEU A 212 -9.10 17.02 13.67
C LEU A 212 -9.66 17.29 12.26
N LEU A 213 -9.41 16.39 11.30
CA LEU A 213 -9.94 16.54 9.93
C LEU A 213 -11.46 16.50 9.89
N LEU A 214 -12.11 15.67 10.70
CA LEU A 214 -13.57 15.59 10.77
C LEU A 214 -14.24 16.84 11.37
N THR A 215 -13.51 17.66 12.12
CA THR A 215 -14.03 18.93 12.67
C THR A 215 -13.87 20.12 11.71
N GLN A 216 -13.06 19.97 10.66
CA GLN A 216 -12.79 21.02 9.67
C GLN A 216 -13.63 20.84 8.38
N SER A 217 -14.34 19.72 8.26
CA SER A 217 -15.22 19.35 7.14
C SER A 217 -16.67 19.69 7.45
#